data_05970a2eb1c9ba08e757509f7a01cedb
#
_entry.id   05970a2eb1c9ba08e757509f7a01cedb
#
_cell.length_a   1.000
_cell.length_b   1.000
_cell.length_c   1.000
_cell.angle_alpha   90.00
_cell.angle_beta   90.00
_cell.angle_gamma   90.00
#
_symmetry.space_group_name_H-M   'P 1'
#
loop_
_entity.id
_entity.type
_entity.pdbx_description
1 polymer ?
#
loop_
_entity_poly.entity_id
_entity_poly.type
_entity_poly.pdbx_seq_one_letter_code
_entity_poly.pdbx_strand_id
1 'polypeptide(L)'
;GLMSRFCFYIIRFKRGIRNVFATSDISQSKNAKFKLLGDKFCHLHEEFVRQGNYSFSLPSDLQEHFIEYLSRVNEECCDEVDNKMQGVVRRMGLIAYRIMMVLTAVRHLENVHRNSSSHDKTEQLVCHEYDYSTAMNICETLLYHAVFIYQNLSGNQSKRFYTASQETGVYARRNTLYNMLPDTFTKKDYDAAVLTLGENGSTANKWIEAFIKDGKLCRIEQGKYRKIF
;
A
#
# COMPACT_ATOMS: atom_id res chain seq x y z
N GLY A 1 -8.81 -9.85 16.29
CA GLY A 1 -9.66 -10.83 15.73
C GLY A 1 -9.11 -11.63 14.55
N LEU A 2 -9.98 -12.47 13.98
CA LEU A 2 -9.62 -13.36 12.88
C LEU A 2 -9.14 -12.61 11.62
N MET A 3 -9.84 -11.55 11.24
CA MET A 3 -9.53 -10.73 10.04
C MET A 3 -8.09 -10.24 10.00
N SER A 4 -7.51 -9.84 11.12
CA SER A 4 -6.12 -9.34 11.15
C SER A 4 -5.07 -10.42 10.87
N ARG A 5 -5.44 -11.70 10.87
CA ARG A 5 -4.52 -12.82 10.65
C ARG A 5 -4.38 -13.23 9.19
N PHE A 6 -5.19 -12.69 8.30
CA PHE A 6 -5.20 -13.00 6.89
C PHE A 6 -4.77 -11.81 6.05
N CYS A 7 -3.96 -12.07 5.02
CA CYS A 7 -3.72 -11.15 3.92
C CYS A 7 -4.69 -11.51 2.81
N PHE A 8 -5.56 -10.60 2.46
CA PHE A 8 -6.56 -10.81 1.41
C PHE A 8 -6.05 -10.21 0.10
N TYR A 9 -6.07 -11.02 -0.95
CA TYR A 9 -5.79 -10.56 -2.30
C TYR A 9 -6.96 -10.90 -3.23
N ILE A 10 -7.66 -9.86 -3.71
CA ILE A 10 -8.83 -10.00 -4.56
C ILE A 10 -8.39 -9.97 -6.02
N ILE A 11 -8.64 -11.05 -6.73
CA ILE A 11 -8.37 -11.16 -8.16
C ILE A 11 -9.68 -10.94 -8.92
N ARG A 12 -9.70 -9.96 -9.82
CA ARG A 12 -10.80 -9.77 -10.76
C ARG A 12 -10.46 -10.45 -12.07
N PHE A 13 -11.24 -11.43 -12.42
CA PHE A 13 -11.12 -12.06 -13.73
C PHE A 13 -11.74 -11.16 -14.80
N LYS A 14 -11.00 -10.92 -15.89
CA LYS A 14 -11.60 -10.32 -17.08
C LYS A 14 -12.67 -11.28 -17.61
N ARG A 15 -13.88 -10.77 -17.85
CA ARG A 15 -14.96 -11.52 -18.49
C ARG A 15 -14.60 -11.75 -19.96
N GLY A 16 -13.80 -12.76 -20.22
CA GLY A 16 -13.41 -13.17 -21.57
C GLY A 16 -13.38 -14.69 -21.64
N ILE A 17 -13.93 -15.24 -22.71
CA ILE A 17 -13.81 -16.67 -22.99
C ILE A 17 -12.36 -16.90 -23.41
N ARG A 18 -11.64 -17.71 -22.65
CA ARG A 18 -10.28 -18.12 -23.01
C ARG A 18 -10.38 -19.02 -24.24
N ASN A 19 -9.60 -18.72 -25.27
CA ASN A 19 -9.50 -19.61 -26.41
C ASN A 19 -8.89 -20.95 -25.96
N VAL A 20 -9.74 -21.98 -25.86
CA VAL A 20 -9.34 -23.32 -25.43
C VAL A 20 -8.55 -24.08 -26.53
N PHE A 21 -8.57 -23.56 -27.75
CA PHE A 21 -7.83 -24.11 -28.90
C PHE A 21 -6.46 -23.46 -29.09
N ALA A 22 -6.10 -22.45 -28.28
CA ALA A 22 -4.77 -21.87 -28.33
C ALA A 22 -3.74 -22.89 -27.86
N THR A 23 -2.88 -23.31 -28.78
CA THR A 23 -1.79 -24.27 -28.52
C THR A 23 -0.85 -23.78 -27.41
N SER A 24 -0.39 -24.73 -26.64
CA SER A 24 0.21 -24.64 -25.31
C SER A 24 1.60 -23.98 -25.19
N ASP A 25 2.11 -23.31 -26.19
CA ASP A 25 3.46 -22.72 -26.15
C ASP A 25 3.63 -21.64 -25.07
N ILE A 26 2.56 -20.88 -24.77
CA ILE A 26 2.58 -19.83 -23.74
C ILE A 26 2.61 -20.43 -22.32
N SER A 27 1.95 -21.58 -22.09
CA SER A 27 1.92 -22.23 -20.78
C SER A 27 3.25 -22.92 -20.47
N GLN A 28 3.86 -23.56 -21.45
CA GLN A 28 5.22 -24.15 -21.31
C GLN A 28 6.26 -23.05 -21.04
N SER A 29 6.20 -21.93 -21.77
CA SER A 29 7.07 -20.79 -21.54
C SER A 29 6.93 -20.19 -20.13
N LYS A 30 5.71 -20.10 -19.58
CA LYS A 30 5.47 -19.61 -18.22
C LYS A 30 5.95 -20.61 -17.17
N ASN A 31 5.66 -21.89 -17.34
CA ASN A 31 6.09 -22.94 -16.42
C ASN A 31 7.63 -23.06 -16.40
N ALA A 32 8.28 -22.96 -17.55
CA ALA A 32 9.74 -22.97 -17.63
C ALA A 32 10.36 -21.76 -16.91
N LYS A 33 9.79 -20.56 -17.08
CA LYS A 33 10.22 -19.37 -16.35
C LYS A 33 10.01 -19.49 -14.84
N PHE A 34 8.87 -20.07 -14.42
CA PHE A 34 8.56 -20.28 -13.01
C PHE A 34 9.53 -21.28 -12.38
N LYS A 35 9.86 -22.36 -13.09
CA LYS A 35 10.86 -23.33 -12.65
C LYS A 35 12.22 -22.68 -12.51
N LEU A 36 12.69 -21.95 -13.52
CA LEU A 36 13.96 -21.24 -13.49
C LEU A 36 14.08 -20.28 -12.31
N LEU A 37 13.00 -19.50 -12.03
CA LEU A 37 12.95 -18.61 -10.87
C LEU A 37 12.97 -19.39 -9.56
N GLY A 38 12.26 -20.51 -9.47
CA GLY A 38 12.26 -21.39 -8.31
C GLY A 38 13.63 -21.97 -8.02
N ASP A 39 14.29 -22.50 -9.03
CA ASP A 39 15.65 -23.08 -8.92
C ASP A 39 16.65 -21.98 -8.47
N LYS A 40 16.57 -20.78 -9.05
CA LYS A 40 17.37 -19.62 -8.62
C LYS A 40 17.11 -19.24 -7.16
N PHE A 41 15.85 -19.19 -6.76
CA PHE A 41 15.48 -18.87 -5.38
C PHE A 41 15.99 -19.92 -4.38
N CYS A 42 15.86 -21.21 -4.69
CA CYS A 42 16.38 -22.27 -3.85
C CYS A 42 17.89 -22.13 -3.64
N HIS A 43 18.63 -21.88 -4.72
CA HIS A 43 20.08 -21.67 -4.64
C HIS A 43 20.44 -20.47 -3.76
N LEU A 44 19.77 -19.32 -3.96
CA LEU A 44 20.00 -18.13 -3.14
C LEU A 44 19.64 -18.37 -1.66
N HIS A 45 18.57 -19.13 -1.39
CA HIS A 45 18.19 -19.47 -0.02
C HIS A 45 19.23 -20.38 0.66
N GLU A 46 19.74 -21.41 -0.03
CA GLU A 46 20.79 -22.26 0.50
C GLU A 46 22.07 -21.47 0.81
N GLU A 47 22.42 -20.54 -0.05
CA GLU A 47 23.55 -19.65 0.13
C GLU A 47 23.37 -18.72 1.33
N PHE A 48 22.18 -18.14 1.49
CA PHE A 48 21.81 -17.29 2.63
C PHE A 48 21.93 -18.06 3.96
N VAL A 49 21.38 -19.27 4.03
CA VAL A 49 21.46 -20.11 5.23
C VAL A 49 22.91 -20.48 5.56
N ARG A 50 23.75 -20.71 4.55
CA ARG A 50 25.16 -21.08 4.74
C ARG A 50 26.02 -19.91 5.23
N GLN A 51 25.72 -18.66 4.83
CA GLN A 51 26.50 -17.49 5.13
C GLN A 51 26.34 -17.00 6.59
N GLY A 52 25.31 -17.43 7.31
CA GLY A 52 25.16 -17.17 8.74
C GLY A 52 24.13 -16.09 9.09
N ASN A 53 24.43 -15.30 10.14
CA ASN A 53 23.48 -14.35 10.69
C ASN A 53 23.59 -12.98 10.04
N TYR A 54 22.45 -12.48 9.54
CA TYR A 54 22.31 -11.12 9.06
C TYR A 54 21.51 -10.27 10.03
N SER A 55 21.85 -9.00 10.15
CA SER A 55 21.01 -8.00 10.80
C SER A 55 20.36 -7.11 9.75
N PHE A 56 19.10 -6.77 9.94
CA PHE A 56 18.37 -5.87 9.04
C PHE A 56 18.18 -4.51 9.71
N SER A 57 18.37 -3.44 8.95
CA SER A 57 18.09 -2.07 9.39
C SER A 57 17.33 -1.28 8.33
N LEU A 58 16.41 -0.46 8.81
CA LEU A 58 15.72 0.54 8.00
C LEU A 58 16.39 1.90 8.26
N PRO A 59 16.77 2.68 7.24
CA PRO A 59 17.29 4.05 7.40
C PRO A 59 16.32 4.95 8.18
N SER A 60 16.86 5.93 8.93
CA SER A 60 16.06 6.74 9.87
C SER A 60 14.94 7.52 9.20
N ASP A 61 15.19 8.07 8.02
CA ASP A 61 14.22 8.78 7.18
C ASP A 61 13.06 7.86 6.75
N LEU A 62 13.37 6.64 6.36
CA LEU A 62 12.36 5.64 6.01
C LEU A 62 11.61 5.12 7.26
N GLN A 63 12.26 5.08 8.43
CA GLN A 63 11.58 4.74 9.69
C GLN A 63 10.53 5.79 10.06
N GLU A 64 10.90 7.07 10.01
CA GLU A 64 9.99 8.18 10.29
C GLU A 64 8.79 8.16 9.33
N HIS A 65 9.05 8.05 8.03
CA HIS A 65 8.01 7.94 7.02
C HIS A 65 7.09 6.73 7.23
N PHE A 66 7.67 5.58 7.63
CA PHE A 66 6.90 4.36 7.89
C PHE A 66 5.95 4.52 9.09
N ILE A 67 6.44 5.11 10.18
CA ILE A 67 5.63 5.35 11.38
C ILE A 67 4.53 6.36 11.10
N GLU A 68 4.86 7.46 10.41
CA GLU A 68 3.88 8.49 10.05
C GLU A 68 2.79 7.93 9.13
N TYR A 69 3.18 7.17 8.11
CA TYR A 69 2.23 6.50 7.20
C TYR A 69 1.28 5.58 7.96
N LEU A 70 1.81 4.68 8.81
CA LEU A 70 0.97 3.73 9.55
C LEU A 70 0.06 4.43 10.55
N SER A 71 0.51 5.47 11.24
CA SER A 71 -0.29 6.24 12.18
C SER A 71 -1.47 6.89 11.47
N ARG A 72 -1.20 7.55 10.35
CA ARG A 72 -2.23 8.19 9.53
C ARG A 72 -3.25 7.19 8.99
N VAL A 73 -2.79 6.08 8.40
CA VAL A 73 -3.67 5.03 7.86
C VAL A 73 -4.50 4.39 8.97
N ASN A 74 -3.94 4.23 10.17
CA ASN A 74 -4.66 3.69 11.32
C ASN A 74 -5.80 4.64 11.76
N GLU A 75 -5.55 5.94 11.83
CA GLU A 75 -6.57 6.95 12.15
C GLU A 75 -7.67 6.95 11.08
N GLU A 76 -7.30 6.99 9.80
CA GLU A 76 -8.23 6.97 8.68
C GLU A 76 -9.12 5.71 8.68
N CYS A 77 -8.52 4.53 8.87
CA CYS A 77 -9.28 3.28 8.92
C CYS A 77 -10.21 3.19 10.13
N CYS A 78 -9.79 3.66 11.30
CA CYS A 78 -10.63 3.68 12.49
C CYS A 78 -11.80 4.64 12.36
N ASP A 79 -11.56 5.83 11.83
CA ASP A 79 -12.57 6.88 11.69
C ASP A 79 -13.60 6.61 10.58
N GLU A 80 -13.13 6.06 9.46
CA GLU A 80 -13.97 5.90 8.27
C GLU A 80 -14.60 4.51 8.14
N VAL A 81 -13.97 3.48 8.72
CA VAL A 81 -14.43 2.09 8.60
C VAL A 81 -14.97 1.58 9.94
N ASP A 82 -14.07 1.21 10.85
CA ASP A 82 -14.39 0.67 12.17
C ASP A 82 -13.10 0.63 13.00
N ASN A 83 -13.20 0.90 14.31
CA ASN A 83 -12.09 0.76 15.27
C ASN A 83 -11.47 -0.66 15.27
N LYS A 84 -12.22 -1.67 14.85
CA LYS A 84 -11.71 -3.04 14.71
C LYS A 84 -10.64 -3.18 13.62
N MET A 85 -10.54 -2.21 12.68
CA MET A 85 -9.52 -2.19 11.65
C MET A 85 -8.12 -1.90 12.19
N GLN A 86 -8.00 -1.31 13.38
CA GLN A 86 -6.70 -1.05 14.02
C GLN A 86 -5.80 -2.30 14.05
N GLY A 87 -6.38 -3.46 14.41
CA GLY A 87 -5.63 -4.73 14.44
C GLY A 87 -5.15 -5.18 13.05
N VAL A 88 -5.90 -4.85 11.99
CA VAL A 88 -5.53 -5.13 10.59
C VAL A 88 -4.37 -4.24 10.17
N VAL A 89 -4.46 -2.93 10.39
CA VAL A 89 -3.42 -1.96 10.03
C VAL A 89 -2.10 -2.26 10.73
N ARG A 90 -2.12 -2.50 12.05
CA ARG A 90 -0.92 -2.85 12.83
C ARG A 90 -0.23 -4.10 12.29
N ARG A 91 -1.01 -5.13 11.96
CA ARG A 91 -0.45 -6.35 11.39
C ARG A 91 0.07 -6.15 9.97
N MET A 92 -0.59 -5.30 9.19
CA MET A 92 -0.11 -4.94 7.86
C MET A 92 1.24 -4.24 7.93
N GLY A 93 1.47 -3.36 8.91
CA GLY A 93 2.79 -2.79 9.18
C GLY A 93 3.87 -3.84 9.43
N LEU A 94 3.57 -4.87 10.26
CA LEU A 94 4.51 -5.97 10.48
C LEU A 94 4.78 -6.78 9.20
N ILE A 95 3.78 -6.96 8.36
CA ILE A 95 3.92 -7.65 7.08
C ILE A 95 4.78 -6.83 6.13
N ALA A 96 4.55 -5.50 6.04
CA ALA A 96 5.36 -4.59 5.24
C ALA A 96 6.85 -4.68 5.64
N TYR A 97 7.12 -4.61 6.94
CA TYR A 97 8.49 -4.73 7.46
C TYR A 97 9.15 -6.06 7.09
N ARG A 98 8.41 -7.18 7.17
CA ARG A 98 8.91 -8.49 6.76
C ARG A 98 9.15 -8.59 5.24
N ILE A 99 8.31 -7.97 4.43
CA ILE A 99 8.51 -7.91 2.98
C ILE A 99 9.77 -7.11 2.66
N MET A 100 10.01 -5.97 3.34
CA MET A 100 11.25 -5.20 3.21
C MET A 100 12.47 -6.06 3.52
N MET A 101 12.45 -6.81 4.64
CA MET A 101 13.53 -7.72 5.01
C MET A 101 13.82 -8.75 3.91
N VAL A 102 12.78 -9.39 3.37
CA VAL A 102 12.95 -10.41 2.31
C VAL A 102 13.48 -9.80 1.03
N LEU A 103 12.93 -8.66 0.58
CA LEU A 103 13.38 -8.00 -0.65
C LEU A 103 14.85 -7.55 -0.53
N THR A 104 15.22 -6.97 0.61
CA THR A 104 16.59 -6.54 0.89
C THR A 104 17.56 -7.74 0.90
N ALA A 105 17.16 -8.87 1.53
CA ALA A 105 17.96 -10.08 1.56
C ALA A 105 18.16 -10.65 0.16
N VAL A 106 17.11 -10.75 -0.65
CA VAL A 106 17.19 -11.22 -2.04
C VAL A 106 18.12 -10.34 -2.88
N ARG A 107 17.97 -9.03 -2.76
CA ARG A 107 18.83 -8.05 -3.45
C ARG A 107 20.31 -8.19 -3.04
N HIS A 108 20.56 -8.36 -1.75
CA HIS A 108 21.91 -8.58 -1.24
C HIS A 108 22.53 -9.83 -1.85
N LEU A 109 21.82 -10.94 -1.82
CA LEU A 109 22.31 -12.24 -2.37
C LEU A 109 22.57 -12.16 -3.88
N GLU A 110 21.73 -11.45 -4.64
CA GLU A 110 21.97 -11.23 -6.07
C GLU A 110 23.26 -10.43 -6.33
N ASN A 111 23.59 -9.49 -5.43
CA ASN A 111 24.79 -8.66 -5.54
C ASN A 111 26.06 -9.42 -5.09
N VAL A 112 25.99 -10.18 -4.00
CA VAL A 112 27.10 -11.02 -3.51
C VAL A 112 27.50 -12.08 -4.53
N HIS A 113 26.53 -12.69 -5.18
CA HIS A 113 26.81 -13.68 -6.23
C HIS A 113 27.58 -13.09 -7.43
N ARG A 114 27.58 -11.76 -7.59
CA ARG A 114 28.39 -11.06 -8.60
C ARG A 114 29.79 -10.69 -8.11
N ASN A 115 29.98 -10.56 -6.80
CA ASN A 115 31.22 -10.04 -6.19
C ASN A 115 31.72 -11.00 -5.11
N SER A 116 32.42 -12.07 -5.52
CA SER A 116 33.01 -13.04 -4.57
C SER A 116 34.02 -12.37 -3.64
N SER A 117 33.66 -12.08 -2.39
CA SER A 117 34.65 -11.73 -1.35
C SER A 117 34.16 -11.93 0.09
N SER A 118 34.93 -12.74 0.80
CA SER A 118 35.19 -12.89 2.25
C SER A 118 34.03 -12.93 3.25
N HIS A 119 33.88 -14.11 3.82
CA HIS A 119 32.96 -14.53 4.87
C HIS A 119 33.63 -14.43 6.25
N ASP A 120 33.32 -13.43 7.08
CA ASP A 120 33.60 -13.55 8.53
C ASP A 120 32.99 -12.47 9.46
N LYS A 121 31.95 -11.77 9.07
CA LYS A 121 31.27 -10.82 9.97
C LYS A 121 29.76 -10.86 9.78
N THR A 122 29.00 -10.72 10.88
CA THR A 122 27.56 -10.43 10.84
C THR A 122 27.34 -9.20 9.94
N GLU A 123 26.83 -9.43 8.76
CA GLU A 123 26.64 -8.38 7.77
C GLU A 123 25.31 -7.66 8.02
N GLN A 124 25.34 -6.34 8.00
CA GLN A 124 24.16 -5.53 8.18
C GLN A 124 23.51 -5.25 6.82
N LEU A 125 22.29 -5.73 6.63
CA LEU A 125 21.46 -5.47 5.47
C LEU A 125 20.68 -4.16 5.68
N VAL A 126 21.01 -3.15 4.90
CA VAL A 126 20.32 -1.85 4.93
C VAL A 126 19.24 -1.84 3.86
N CYS A 127 17.99 -1.52 4.24
CA CYS A 127 16.86 -1.45 3.32
C CYS A 127 17.07 -0.35 2.29
N HIS A 128 16.92 -0.69 1.03
CA HIS A 128 16.96 0.28 -0.06
C HIS A 128 15.56 0.87 -0.29
N GLU A 129 15.51 2.12 -0.74
CA GLU A 129 14.26 2.83 -1.03
C GLU A 129 13.30 2.06 -1.96
N TYR A 130 13.85 1.34 -2.96
CA TYR A 130 13.08 0.47 -3.85
C TYR A 130 12.39 -0.69 -3.12
N ASP A 131 13.08 -1.30 -2.16
CA ASP A 131 12.52 -2.42 -1.39
C ASP A 131 11.44 -1.91 -0.45
N TYR A 132 11.68 -0.73 0.14
CA TYR A 132 10.71 -0.01 0.95
C TYR A 132 9.44 0.31 0.16
N SER A 133 9.56 1.04 -0.96
CA SER A 133 8.42 1.46 -1.78
C SER A 133 7.63 0.28 -2.34
N THR A 134 8.32 -0.79 -2.76
CA THR A 134 7.69 -2.02 -3.23
C THR A 134 6.87 -2.69 -2.13
N ALA A 135 7.44 -2.81 -0.91
CA ALA A 135 6.74 -3.40 0.22
C ALA A 135 5.51 -2.58 0.63
N MET A 136 5.64 -1.25 0.64
CA MET A 136 4.53 -0.34 0.96
C MET A 136 3.40 -0.44 -0.06
N ASN A 137 3.70 -0.46 -1.35
CA ASN A 137 2.69 -0.61 -2.42
C ASN A 137 1.95 -1.95 -2.34
N ILE A 138 2.65 -3.04 -2.03
CA ILE A 138 2.03 -4.36 -1.80
C ILE A 138 1.06 -4.27 -0.62
N CYS A 139 1.51 -3.71 0.50
CA CYS A 139 0.71 -3.66 1.72
C CYS A 139 -0.48 -2.71 1.61
N GLU A 140 -0.35 -1.60 0.90
CA GLU A 140 -1.46 -0.71 0.58
C GLU A 140 -2.55 -1.45 -0.22
N THR A 141 -2.15 -2.22 -1.23
CA THR A 141 -3.07 -3.06 -2.01
C THR A 141 -3.77 -4.10 -1.14
N LEU A 142 -3.03 -4.77 -0.25
CA LEU A 142 -3.58 -5.79 0.64
C LEU A 142 -4.52 -5.18 1.68
N LEU A 143 -4.19 -4.00 2.20
CA LEU A 143 -5.04 -3.27 3.15
C LEU A 143 -6.35 -2.83 2.49
N TYR A 144 -6.28 -2.31 1.28
CA TYR A 144 -7.47 -1.99 0.49
C TYR A 144 -8.38 -3.22 0.33
N HIS A 145 -7.82 -4.37 -0.01
CA HIS A 145 -8.59 -5.61 -0.12
C HIS A 145 -9.17 -6.08 1.22
N ALA A 146 -8.43 -5.91 2.31
CA ALA A 146 -8.91 -6.25 3.66
C ALA A 146 -10.10 -5.37 4.06
N VAL A 147 -10.02 -4.05 3.82
CA VAL A 147 -11.13 -3.11 4.05
C VAL A 147 -12.34 -3.49 3.22
N PHE A 148 -12.16 -3.77 1.93
CA PHE A 148 -13.25 -4.18 1.05
C PHE A 148 -13.96 -5.45 1.56
N ILE A 149 -13.20 -6.47 1.96
CA ILE A 149 -13.76 -7.71 2.50
C ILE A 149 -14.48 -7.44 3.82
N TYR A 150 -13.87 -6.69 4.74
CA TYR A 150 -14.48 -6.35 6.01
C TYR A 150 -15.86 -5.72 5.85
N GLN A 151 -15.99 -4.78 4.96
CA GLN A 151 -17.24 -4.08 4.70
C GLN A 151 -18.32 -4.97 4.05
N ASN A 152 -17.91 -5.91 3.20
CA ASN A 152 -18.83 -6.80 2.52
C ASN A 152 -19.25 -8.03 3.37
N LEU A 153 -18.39 -8.48 4.29
CA LEU A 153 -18.70 -9.63 5.16
C LEU A 153 -19.53 -9.25 6.40
N SER A 154 -19.41 -8.03 6.90
CA SER A 154 -19.99 -7.66 8.20
C SER A 154 -21.49 -7.40 8.17
N GLY A 155 -22.17 -7.51 7.03
CA GLY A 155 -23.60 -7.18 6.93
C GLY A 155 -23.92 -5.72 7.35
N ASN A 156 -22.91 -4.97 7.71
CA ASN A 156 -23.00 -3.58 8.08
C ASN A 156 -23.18 -2.75 6.81
N GLN A 157 -24.42 -2.45 6.49
CA GLN A 157 -24.79 -1.50 5.43
C GLN A 157 -24.38 -0.05 5.75
N SER A 158 -23.40 0.16 6.60
CA SER A 158 -22.89 1.47 6.91
C SER A 158 -21.73 1.80 5.98
N LYS A 159 -22.06 2.59 4.97
CA LYS A 159 -21.15 3.26 4.02
C LYS A 159 -20.57 2.38 2.93
N ARG A 160 -21.22 2.45 1.78
CA ARG A 160 -20.81 1.86 0.50
C ARG A 160 -19.40 2.27 0.14
N PHE A 161 -18.47 1.34 0.22
CA PHE A 161 -17.23 1.46 -0.52
C PHE A 161 -17.45 0.98 -1.96
N TYR A 162 -17.02 1.76 -2.87
CA TYR A 162 -17.41 1.88 -4.25
C TYR A 162 -17.14 0.67 -5.14
N THR A 163 -18.07 0.46 -6.06
CA THR A 163 -17.89 -0.29 -7.30
C THR A 163 -16.67 0.21 -8.05
N ALA A 164 -15.79 -0.72 -8.30
CA ALA A 164 -14.53 -0.52 -8.92
C ALA A 164 -14.64 -0.22 -10.40
N SER A 165 -14.24 0.94 -10.73
CA SER A 165 -13.42 1.24 -11.88
C SER A 165 -12.67 2.52 -11.55
N GLN A 166 -11.35 2.42 -11.57
CA GLN A 166 -10.39 3.53 -11.38
C GLN A 166 -10.05 3.86 -9.93
N GLU A 167 -8.74 3.72 -9.63
CA GLU A 167 -7.94 4.39 -8.60
C GLU A 167 -8.73 4.84 -7.36
N THR A 168 -8.99 3.95 -6.40
CA THR A 168 -9.91 4.25 -5.32
C THR A 168 -9.43 3.75 -3.96
N GLY A 169 -8.52 4.49 -3.39
CA GLY A 169 -8.39 4.59 -1.95
C GLY A 169 -9.03 5.91 -1.49
N VAL A 170 -9.22 6.11 -0.21
CA VAL A 170 -9.57 7.39 0.43
C VAL A 170 -8.65 8.51 -0.10
N TYR A 171 -7.40 8.19 -0.36
CA TYR A 171 -6.42 9.04 -1.03
C TYR A 171 -6.82 9.45 -2.43
N ALA A 172 -7.31 8.54 -3.24
CA ALA A 172 -7.70 8.85 -4.60
C ALA A 172 -8.92 9.76 -4.62
N ARG A 173 -9.90 9.54 -3.73
CA ARG A 173 -11.07 10.43 -3.60
C ARG A 173 -10.69 11.81 -3.06
N ARG A 174 -9.83 11.83 -2.06
CA ARG A 174 -9.26 13.05 -1.53
C ARG A 174 -8.46 13.80 -2.60
N ASN A 175 -7.65 13.11 -3.40
CA ASN A 175 -6.93 13.69 -4.53
C ASN A 175 -7.89 14.10 -5.66
N THR A 176 -8.93 13.31 -5.94
CA THR A 176 -9.98 13.67 -6.90
C THR A 176 -10.69 14.94 -6.45
N LEU A 177 -11.08 15.03 -5.17
CA LEU A 177 -11.66 16.25 -4.60
C LEU A 177 -10.72 17.43 -4.76
N TYR A 178 -9.44 17.26 -4.39
CA TYR A 178 -8.44 18.31 -4.53
C TYR A 178 -8.29 18.78 -5.98
N ASN A 179 -8.27 17.85 -6.94
CA ASN A 179 -8.14 18.18 -8.36
C ASN A 179 -9.39 18.85 -8.95
N MET A 180 -10.59 18.53 -8.43
CA MET A 180 -11.84 19.17 -8.84
C MET A 180 -11.99 20.62 -8.37
N LEU A 181 -11.30 20.99 -7.30
CA LEU A 181 -11.38 22.34 -6.78
C LEU A 181 -10.57 23.30 -7.66
N PRO A 182 -11.04 24.55 -7.87
CA PRO A 182 -10.24 25.58 -8.51
C PRO A 182 -9.10 26.05 -7.60
N ASP A 183 -8.14 26.80 -8.15
CA ASP A 183 -6.97 27.28 -7.39
C ASP A 183 -7.35 28.15 -6.18
N THR A 184 -8.46 28.87 -6.28
CA THR A 184 -9.05 29.62 -5.17
C THR A 184 -10.54 29.28 -5.11
N PHE A 185 -11.03 28.90 -3.94
CA PHE A 185 -12.40 28.44 -3.75
C PHE A 185 -12.95 28.84 -2.38
N THR A 186 -14.27 28.85 -2.29
CA THR A 186 -14.98 29.09 -1.03
C THR A 186 -15.38 27.78 -0.37
N LYS A 187 -15.77 27.85 0.91
CA LYS A 187 -16.31 26.66 1.61
C LYS A 187 -17.54 26.09 0.91
N LYS A 188 -18.37 26.96 0.27
CA LYS A 188 -19.55 26.52 -0.51
C LYS A 188 -19.15 25.70 -1.74
N ASP A 189 -18.10 26.11 -2.47
CA ASP A 189 -17.59 25.40 -3.63
C ASP A 189 -17.03 24.04 -3.21
N TYR A 190 -16.34 24.02 -2.06
CA TYR A 190 -15.83 22.80 -1.46
C TYR A 190 -16.95 21.81 -1.11
N ASP A 191 -17.99 22.29 -0.41
CA ASP A 191 -19.12 21.46 0.00
C ASP A 191 -19.92 20.95 -1.22
N ALA A 192 -20.04 21.73 -2.28
CA ALA A 192 -20.64 21.31 -3.54
C ALA A 192 -19.82 20.19 -4.22
N ALA A 193 -18.49 20.31 -4.26
CA ALA A 193 -17.62 19.28 -4.80
C ALA A 193 -17.67 17.98 -3.96
N VAL A 194 -17.76 18.09 -2.63
CA VAL A 194 -17.94 16.96 -1.71
C VAL A 194 -19.26 16.24 -1.97
N LEU A 195 -20.34 16.96 -2.15
CA LEU A 195 -21.66 16.41 -2.51
C LEU A 195 -21.62 15.67 -3.85
N THR A 196 -20.92 16.21 -4.84
CA THR A 196 -20.73 15.55 -6.15
C THR A 196 -19.99 14.22 -6.02
N LEU A 197 -19.07 14.11 -5.06
CA LEU A 197 -18.36 12.86 -4.75
C LEU A 197 -19.16 11.90 -3.85
N GLY A 198 -20.34 12.31 -3.37
CA GLY A 198 -21.21 11.49 -2.51
C GLY A 198 -20.66 11.33 -1.08
N GLU A 199 -19.78 12.22 -0.64
CA GLU A 199 -19.18 12.21 0.69
C GLU A 199 -20.02 13.02 1.69
N ASN A 200 -19.89 12.72 2.99
CA ASN A 200 -20.61 13.45 4.01
C ASN A 200 -19.77 14.60 4.61
N GLY A 201 -20.46 15.61 5.15
CA GLY A 201 -19.82 16.85 5.61
C GLY A 201 -18.80 16.69 6.73
N SER A 202 -18.92 15.65 7.57
CA SER A 202 -17.95 15.40 8.66
C SER A 202 -16.60 14.91 8.11
N THR A 203 -16.63 14.01 7.12
CA THR A 203 -15.43 13.53 6.39
C THR A 203 -14.79 14.68 5.63
N ALA A 204 -15.60 15.49 4.97
CA ALA A 204 -15.15 16.66 4.22
C ALA A 204 -14.40 17.68 5.09
N ASN A 205 -14.90 17.94 6.30
CA ASN A 205 -14.22 18.86 7.22
C ASN A 205 -12.85 18.34 7.65
N LYS A 206 -12.73 17.06 7.90
CA LYS A 206 -11.42 16.42 8.20
C LYS A 206 -10.45 16.53 7.02
N TRP A 207 -10.92 16.38 5.80
CA TRP A 207 -10.07 16.45 4.61
C TRP A 207 -9.55 17.86 4.34
N ILE A 208 -10.36 18.89 4.53
CA ILE A 208 -9.89 20.27 4.35
C ILE A 208 -8.83 20.65 5.40
N GLU A 209 -9.02 20.21 6.66
CA GLU A 209 -8.02 20.38 7.72
C GLU A 209 -6.71 19.64 7.41
N ALA A 210 -6.83 18.41 6.90
CA ALA A 210 -5.68 17.63 6.49
C ALA A 210 -4.94 18.26 5.31
N PHE A 211 -5.63 18.80 4.30
CA PHE A 211 -4.98 19.54 3.21
C PHE A 211 -4.22 20.78 3.70
N ILE A 212 -4.74 21.46 4.71
CA ILE A 212 -4.06 22.61 5.32
C ILE A 212 -2.82 22.15 6.09
N LYS A 213 -2.93 21.06 6.87
CA LYS A 213 -1.83 20.47 7.62
C LYS A 213 -0.72 19.96 6.70
N ASP A 214 -1.09 19.35 5.57
CA ASP A 214 -0.16 18.83 4.55
C ASP A 214 0.44 19.95 3.67
N GLY A 215 0.13 21.22 3.94
CA GLY A 215 0.65 22.36 3.17
C GLY A 215 0.10 22.47 1.74
N LYS A 216 -0.94 21.70 1.38
CA LYS A 216 -1.56 21.74 0.06
C LYS A 216 -2.56 22.88 -0.12
N LEU A 217 -3.15 23.35 0.98
CA LEU A 217 -4.07 24.47 1.01
C LEU A 217 -3.64 25.52 2.03
N CYS A 218 -3.83 26.77 1.70
CA CYS A 218 -3.79 27.87 2.67
C CYS A 218 -5.17 28.51 2.81
N ARG A 219 -5.51 28.89 4.03
CA ARG A 219 -6.71 29.69 4.34
C ARG A 219 -6.36 31.15 4.13
N ILE A 220 -7.02 31.80 3.18
CA ILE A 220 -6.82 33.24 2.88
C ILE A 220 -7.65 34.08 3.81
N GLU A 221 -8.92 33.71 3.95
CA GLU A 221 -9.92 34.39 4.78
C GLU A 221 -10.89 33.37 5.38
N GLN A 222 -11.77 33.78 6.25
CA GLN A 222 -12.79 32.88 6.78
C GLN A 222 -13.67 32.31 5.65
N GLY A 223 -13.56 30.98 5.44
CA GLY A 223 -14.33 30.31 4.40
C GLY A 223 -13.73 30.41 2.99
N LYS A 224 -12.53 31.00 2.80
CA LYS A 224 -11.82 31.03 1.51
C LYS A 224 -10.46 30.37 1.60
N TYR A 225 -10.15 29.55 0.60
CA TYR A 225 -8.94 28.73 0.54
C TYR A 225 -8.24 28.86 -0.82
N ARG A 226 -6.94 28.63 -0.83
CA ARG A 226 -6.12 28.62 -2.06
C ARG A 226 -5.20 27.42 -2.05
N LYS A 227 -5.04 26.78 -3.21
CA LYS A 227 -4.05 25.72 -3.44
C LYS A 227 -2.63 26.30 -3.33
N ILE A 228 -1.75 25.53 -2.70
CA ILE A 228 -0.30 25.78 -2.66
C ILE A 228 0.30 24.73 -3.59
N PHE A 229 1.00 25.18 -4.63
CA PHE A 229 1.67 24.32 -5.62
C PHE A 229 3.06 23.97 -5.14
#